data_b3ce7cf715fee0a38e7979bc33386575
#
_entry.id   b3ce7cf715fee0a38e7979bc33386575
#
_cell.length_a   1.000
_cell.length_b   1.000
_cell.length_c   1.000
_cell.angle_alpha   90.00
_cell.angle_beta   90.00
_cell.angle_gamma   90.00
#
_symmetry.space_group_name_H-M   'P 1'
#
loop_
_entity.id
_entity.type
_entity.pdbx_description
1 polymer ?
#
loop_
_entity_poly.entity_id
_entity_poly.type
_entity_poly.pdbx_seq_one_letter_code
_entity_poly.pdbx_strand_id
1 'polypeptide(L)'
;RDLRMSRGLGDVYKRQELLHANDYVDLIIPRGSSSLINFVRQNATVPVIETGAGVCHTFFDRYGDISIGPSIIANAKTRRVSVCNALDCLIIEADSLANLPDLCLPLQSSNVEIFADEPAYHSLHGKYPAELLRLATEDCYGREFLDYKMAIKTVNSFQEALAHIRKYGSKHSECIITDDKTRAEWFCREVDAACVYVNAPTSFTDGAQFGLGAEIGISTQKLHARGPMALEEITTYKWIVEGSGQTRP
;
A
#
# COMPACT_ATOMS: atom_id res chain seq x y z
N ARG A 1 32.43 11.37 22.60
CA ARG A 1 32.64 9.92 22.41
C ARG A 1 31.27 9.31 22.18
N ASP A 2 31.01 8.88 20.98
CA ASP A 2 29.67 8.45 20.55
C ASP A 2 29.35 7.08 21.15
N LEU A 3 28.66 7.07 22.28
CA LEU A 3 28.15 5.88 22.98
C LEU A 3 27.17 5.04 22.13
N ARG A 4 26.81 5.51 20.92
CA ARG A 4 25.93 4.78 20.01
C ARG A 4 26.64 3.65 19.25
N MET A 5 27.96 3.74 19.06
CA MET A 5 28.71 2.69 18.35
C MET A 5 28.97 1.43 19.18
N SER A 6 29.06 1.52 20.50
CA SER A 6 29.26 0.35 21.37
C SER A 6 27.98 -0.45 21.63
N ARG A 7 26.80 0.13 21.41
CA ARG A 7 25.51 -0.58 21.50
C ARG A 7 25.19 -1.43 20.27
N GLY A 8 25.81 -1.14 19.11
CA GLY A 8 25.46 -1.74 17.83
C GLY A 8 25.69 -3.25 17.73
N LEU A 9 26.82 -3.76 18.20
CA LEU A 9 27.14 -5.19 18.10
C LEU A 9 26.31 -6.04 19.11
N GLY A 10 26.17 -5.59 20.34
CA GLY A 10 25.35 -6.28 21.33
C GLY A 10 23.88 -6.33 20.94
N ASP A 11 23.36 -5.28 20.30
CA ASP A 11 21.98 -5.22 19.81
C ASP A 11 21.76 -6.12 18.58
N VAL A 12 22.75 -6.31 17.73
CA VAL A 12 22.68 -7.23 16.58
C VAL A 12 22.61 -8.67 17.04
N TYR A 13 23.46 -9.09 17.98
CA TYR A 13 23.43 -10.45 18.53
C TYR A 13 22.12 -10.74 19.28
N LYS A 14 21.65 -9.83 20.10
CA LYS A 14 20.36 -9.96 20.79
C LYS A 14 19.18 -10.06 19.83
N ARG A 15 19.22 -9.31 18.73
CA ARG A 15 18.19 -9.40 17.70
C ARG A 15 18.23 -10.75 16.98
N GLN A 16 19.42 -11.28 16.70
CA GLN A 16 19.57 -12.62 16.09
C GLN A 16 19.04 -13.71 17.01
N GLU A 17 19.37 -13.68 18.31
CA GLU A 17 18.84 -14.62 19.30
C GLU A 17 17.32 -14.59 19.36
N LEU A 18 16.70 -13.40 19.29
CA LEU A 18 15.25 -13.23 19.31
C LEU A 18 14.58 -13.89 18.09
N LEU A 19 15.24 -13.88 16.92
CA LEU A 19 14.68 -14.49 15.69
C LEU A 19 14.52 -16.02 15.80
N HIS A 20 15.21 -16.64 16.75
CA HIS A 20 15.22 -18.09 16.97
C HIS A 20 14.66 -18.50 18.34
N ALA A 21 14.10 -17.56 19.10
CA ALA A 21 13.62 -17.79 20.46
C ALA A 21 12.22 -18.43 20.49
N ASN A 22 12.01 -19.54 19.78
CA ASN A 22 10.71 -20.21 19.63
C ASN A 22 10.08 -20.66 20.96
N ASP A 23 10.88 -20.89 21.99
CA ASP A 23 10.40 -21.28 23.34
C ASP A 23 9.78 -20.08 24.09
N TYR A 24 10.00 -18.85 23.63
CA TYR A 24 9.63 -17.63 24.35
C TYR A 24 8.83 -16.64 23.50
N VAL A 25 8.87 -16.77 22.17
CA VAL A 25 8.26 -15.84 21.22
C VAL A 25 7.44 -16.60 20.22
N ASP A 26 6.14 -16.33 20.18
CA ASP A 26 5.20 -16.97 19.25
C ASP A 26 5.16 -16.28 17.90
N LEU A 27 5.43 -14.95 17.87
CA LEU A 27 5.28 -14.13 16.67
C LEU A 27 6.21 -12.92 16.69
N ILE A 28 6.80 -12.61 15.54
CA ILE A 28 7.58 -11.38 15.32
C ILE A 28 6.87 -10.49 14.30
N ILE A 29 6.68 -9.23 14.65
CA ILE A 29 6.16 -8.19 13.76
C ILE A 29 7.26 -7.13 13.57
N PRO A 30 8.11 -7.25 12.53
CA PRO A 30 9.21 -6.30 12.32
C PRO A 30 8.68 -4.96 11.84
N ARG A 31 9.26 -3.87 12.36
CA ARG A 31 8.99 -2.51 11.90
C ARG A 31 10.29 -1.79 11.59
N GLY A 32 10.35 -1.13 10.44
CA GLY A 32 11.53 -0.40 10.00
C GLY A 32 11.71 -0.44 8.49
N SER A 33 12.96 -0.34 8.04
CA SER A 33 13.26 -0.35 6.61
C SER A 33 12.94 -1.70 5.95
N SER A 34 12.69 -1.69 4.64
CA SER A 34 12.47 -2.90 3.84
C SER A 34 13.63 -3.90 3.97
N SER A 35 14.88 -3.40 4.13
CA SER A 35 16.05 -4.27 4.36
C SER A 35 15.97 -5.01 5.69
N LEU A 36 15.54 -4.35 6.77
CA LEU A 36 15.34 -4.99 8.07
C LEU A 36 14.23 -6.03 8.01
N ILE A 37 13.10 -5.69 7.41
CA ILE A 37 11.95 -6.60 7.28
C ILE A 37 12.33 -7.84 6.50
N ASN A 38 13.01 -7.67 5.35
CA ASN A 38 13.52 -8.78 4.54
C ASN A 38 14.54 -9.64 5.31
N PHE A 39 15.44 -9.02 6.07
CA PHE A 39 16.39 -9.75 6.91
C PHE A 39 15.68 -10.61 7.95
N VAL A 40 14.73 -10.05 8.68
CA VAL A 40 13.94 -10.80 9.69
C VAL A 40 13.21 -11.96 9.02
N ARG A 41 12.51 -11.72 7.91
CA ARG A 41 11.78 -12.75 7.19
C ARG A 41 12.65 -13.93 6.72
N GLN A 42 13.88 -13.64 6.27
CA GLN A 42 14.79 -14.66 5.74
C GLN A 42 15.52 -15.45 6.83
N ASN A 43 15.66 -14.87 8.02
CA ASN A 43 16.50 -15.45 9.07
C ASN A 43 15.73 -15.91 10.31
N ALA A 44 14.48 -15.51 10.50
CA ALA A 44 13.69 -15.92 11.65
C ALA A 44 13.20 -17.37 11.51
N THR A 45 13.28 -18.15 12.58
CA THR A 45 12.55 -19.42 12.75
C THR A 45 11.24 -19.23 13.49
N VAL A 46 11.12 -18.15 14.27
CA VAL A 46 9.85 -17.71 14.84
C VAL A 46 8.96 -17.17 13.69
N PRO A 47 7.66 -17.48 13.66
CA PRO A 47 6.73 -16.92 12.69
C PRO A 47 6.80 -15.39 12.58
N VAL A 48 6.74 -14.86 11.34
CA VAL A 48 6.87 -13.43 11.08
C VAL A 48 5.64 -12.93 10.33
N ILE A 49 5.03 -11.85 10.82
CA ILE A 49 4.06 -11.07 10.06
C ILE A 49 4.75 -9.82 9.52
N GLU A 50 4.83 -9.72 8.20
CA GLU A 50 5.44 -8.57 7.54
C GLU A 50 4.47 -7.39 7.46
N THR A 51 4.98 -6.21 7.86
CA THR A 51 4.40 -4.92 7.50
C THR A 51 5.27 -4.34 6.39
N GLY A 52 4.95 -4.68 5.14
CA GLY A 52 5.77 -4.31 3.97
C GLY A 52 5.71 -2.84 3.60
N ALA A 53 6.52 -2.43 2.61
CA ALA A 53 6.40 -1.15 1.95
C ALA A 53 5.02 -1.01 1.28
N GLY A 54 4.46 0.19 1.30
CA GLY A 54 3.17 0.48 0.67
C GLY A 54 3.36 1.16 -0.68
N VAL A 55 3.40 0.40 -1.78
CA VAL A 55 3.25 0.98 -3.11
C VAL A 55 1.79 0.88 -3.50
N CYS A 56 1.08 2.01 -3.46
CA CYS A 56 -0.36 2.07 -3.68
C CYS A 56 -0.70 2.70 -5.02
N HIS A 57 -1.72 2.15 -5.70
CA HIS A 57 -2.22 2.67 -6.96
C HIS A 57 -3.65 3.19 -6.83
N THR A 58 -3.95 4.20 -7.62
CA THR A 58 -5.32 4.59 -7.95
C THR A 58 -5.47 4.47 -9.46
N PHE A 59 -6.40 3.66 -9.90
CA PHE A 59 -6.73 3.49 -11.31
C PHE A 59 -7.97 4.33 -11.66
N PHE A 60 -7.77 5.35 -12.49
CA PHE A 60 -8.86 6.13 -13.08
C PHE A 60 -9.28 5.45 -14.39
N ASP A 61 -10.40 4.77 -14.30
CA ASP A 61 -11.00 4.01 -15.39
C ASP A 61 -11.63 4.95 -16.46
N ARG A 62 -11.92 4.43 -17.66
CA ARG A 62 -12.63 5.19 -18.71
C ARG A 62 -14.02 5.66 -18.30
N TYR A 63 -14.64 4.98 -17.34
CA TYR A 63 -15.92 5.35 -16.73
C TYR A 63 -15.74 6.06 -15.38
N GLY A 64 -14.55 6.60 -15.15
CA GLY A 64 -14.26 7.33 -13.92
C GLY A 64 -14.99 8.66 -13.84
N ASP A 65 -15.61 8.94 -12.70
CA ASP A 65 -16.30 10.21 -12.45
C ASP A 65 -15.28 11.31 -12.13
N ILE A 66 -15.19 12.29 -13.04
CA ILE A 66 -14.31 13.46 -12.88
C ILE A 66 -14.74 14.38 -11.73
N SER A 67 -15.97 14.30 -11.28
CA SER A 67 -16.45 15.14 -10.17
C SER A 67 -15.87 14.72 -8.81
N ILE A 68 -15.53 13.44 -8.65
CA ILE A 68 -14.95 12.86 -7.42
C ILE A 68 -13.47 12.52 -7.56
N GLY A 69 -13.02 12.22 -8.78
CA GLY A 69 -11.64 11.77 -9.05
C GLY A 69 -10.56 12.68 -8.48
N PRO A 70 -10.59 14.01 -8.71
CA PRO A 70 -9.57 14.92 -8.21
C PRO A 70 -9.43 14.91 -6.69
N SER A 71 -10.55 14.86 -5.96
CA SER A 71 -10.56 14.85 -4.50
C SER A 71 -10.03 13.54 -3.92
N ILE A 72 -10.35 12.40 -4.54
CA ILE A 72 -9.86 11.07 -4.14
C ILE A 72 -8.34 11.00 -4.34
N ILE A 73 -7.84 11.39 -5.51
CA ILE A 73 -6.42 11.38 -5.86
C ILE A 73 -5.63 12.32 -4.94
N ALA A 74 -6.12 13.55 -4.76
CA ALA A 74 -5.46 14.52 -3.88
C ALA A 74 -5.43 14.03 -2.44
N ASN A 75 -6.53 13.52 -1.90
CA ASN A 75 -6.57 12.97 -0.54
C ASN A 75 -5.62 11.79 -0.38
N ALA A 76 -5.64 10.83 -1.31
CA ALA A 76 -4.75 9.66 -1.28
C ALA A 76 -3.28 10.07 -1.30
N LYS A 77 -2.90 11.13 -2.04
CA LYS A 77 -1.50 11.58 -2.12
C LYS A 77 -1.09 12.54 -1.03
N THR A 78 -1.93 13.55 -0.71
CA THR A 78 -1.45 14.73 0.03
C THR A 78 -1.86 14.78 1.51
N ARG A 79 -2.82 13.94 1.95
CA ARG A 79 -3.24 13.90 3.35
C ARG A 79 -2.06 13.63 4.30
N ARG A 80 -1.22 12.66 3.94
CA ARG A 80 0.01 12.33 4.66
C ARG A 80 0.93 11.51 3.75
N VAL A 81 2.00 12.10 3.26
CA VAL A 81 2.89 11.46 2.29
C VAL A 81 3.82 10.39 2.87
N SER A 82 4.13 10.48 4.17
CA SER A 82 5.11 9.62 4.85
C SER A 82 4.53 8.33 5.44
N VAL A 83 3.44 7.83 4.84
CA VAL A 83 2.75 6.60 5.28
C VAL A 83 2.54 5.64 4.11
N CYS A 84 2.47 4.35 4.43
CA CYS A 84 2.40 3.25 3.47
C CYS A 84 1.10 3.18 2.64
N ASN A 85 0.06 3.92 3.02
CA ASN A 85 -1.21 3.99 2.28
C ASN A 85 -1.31 5.21 1.35
N ALA A 86 -0.24 6.03 1.26
CA ALA A 86 -0.19 7.17 0.35
C ALA A 86 -0.13 6.70 -1.10
N LEU A 87 -0.80 7.43 -2.00
CA LEU A 87 -0.77 7.15 -3.44
C LEU A 87 0.64 7.34 -4.01
N ASP A 88 1.17 6.32 -4.68
CA ASP A 88 2.45 6.38 -5.37
C ASP A 88 2.32 6.37 -6.90
N CYS A 89 1.29 5.72 -7.43
CA CYS A 89 1.07 5.70 -8.88
C CYS A 89 -0.41 5.87 -9.24
N LEU A 90 -0.70 6.89 -10.03
CA LEU A 90 -1.97 7.03 -10.72
C LEU A 90 -1.90 6.28 -12.05
N ILE A 91 -2.82 5.35 -12.26
CA ILE A 91 -3.01 4.68 -13.55
C ILE A 91 -4.21 5.31 -14.24
N ILE A 92 -4.11 5.62 -15.51
CA ILE A 92 -5.20 6.22 -16.29
C ILE A 92 -5.37 5.51 -17.64
N GLU A 93 -6.61 5.19 -18.02
CA GLU A 93 -6.86 4.71 -19.37
C GLU A 93 -6.65 5.82 -20.40
N ALA A 94 -6.09 5.48 -21.54
CA ALA A 94 -5.76 6.42 -22.62
C ALA A 94 -6.98 7.24 -23.08
N ASP A 95 -8.17 6.63 -23.09
CA ASP A 95 -9.44 7.28 -23.42
C ASP A 95 -9.80 8.42 -22.44
N SER A 96 -9.23 8.41 -21.23
CA SER A 96 -9.48 9.39 -20.16
C SER A 96 -8.37 10.43 -20.02
N LEU A 97 -7.32 10.39 -20.85
CA LEU A 97 -6.19 11.33 -20.76
C LEU A 97 -6.58 12.81 -20.86
N ALA A 98 -7.68 13.13 -21.54
CA ALA A 98 -8.19 14.49 -21.60
C ALA A 98 -8.58 15.05 -20.20
N ASN A 99 -8.94 14.18 -19.26
CA ASN A 99 -9.33 14.52 -17.89
C ASN A 99 -8.12 14.68 -16.95
N LEU A 100 -6.94 14.22 -17.38
CA LEU A 100 -5.76 14.16 -16.49
C LEU A 100 -5.36 15.52 -15.90
N PRO A 101 -5.41 16.64 -16.62
CA PRO A 101 -5.11 17.96 -16.05
C PRO A 101 -6.05 18.32 -14.88
N ASP A 102 -7.33 18.04 -15.00
CA ASP A 102 -8.32 18.33 -13.95
C ASP A 102 -8.15 17.38 -12.76
N LEU A 103 -7.82 16.10 -13.00
CA LEU A 103 -7.50 15.13 -11.94
C LEU A 103 -6.27 15.56 -11.13
N CYS A 104 -5.27 16.15 -11.78
CA CYS A 104 -4.02 16.56 -11.12
C CYS A 104 -4.07 18.01 -10.56
N LEU A 105 -5.08 18.80 -10.89
CA LEU A 105 -5.17 20.22 -10.49
C LEU A 105 -5.01 20.42 -8.97
N PRO A 106 -5.68 19.66 -8.08
CA PRO A 106 -5.54 19.85 -6.64
C PRO A 106 -4.13 19.54 -6.10
N LEU A 107 -3.34 18.72 -6.80
CA LEU A 107 -1.99 18.35 -6.41
C LEU A 107 -1.00 19.51 -6.48
N GLN A 108 -1.29 20.51 -7.32
CA GLN A 108 -0.45 21.71 -7.48
C GLN A 108 -0.29 22.49 -6.17
N SER A 109 -1.36 22.59 -5.39
CA SER A 109 -1.34 23.33 -4.11
C SER A 109 -0.37 22.73 -3.08
N SER A 110 -0.07 21.44 -3.23
CA SER A 110 0.87 20.70 -2.38
C SER A 110 2.24 20.50 -3.04
N ASN A 111 2.50 21.15 -4.18
CA ASN A 111 3.74 21.02 -4.95
C ASN A 111 4.13 19.54 -5.24
N VAL A 112 3.17 18.70 -5.62
CA VAL A 112 3.44 17.30 -5.91
C VAL A 112 4.25 17.20 -7.22
N GLU A 113 5.45 16.62 -7.15
CA GLU A 113 6.27 16.30 -8.32
C GLU A 113 5.71 15.04 -9.01
N ILE A 114 5.37 15.16 -10.29
CA ILE A 114 4.76 14.10 -11.09
C ILE A 114 5.78 13.54 -12.07
N PHE A 115 5.97 12.23 -12.03
CA PHE A 115 6.73 11.44 -13.00
C PHE A 115 5.73 10.75 -13.94
N ALA A 116 5.51 11.30 -15.12
CA ALA A 116 4.50 10.85 -16.07
C ALA A 116 5.12 10.10 -17.25
N ASP A 117 4.48 9.03 -17.73
CA ASP A 117 4.87 8.44 -19.02
C ASP A 117 4.56 9.44 -20.17
N GLU A 118 5.06 9.15 -21.35
CA GLU A 118 5.04 10.10 -22.47
C GLU A 118 3.61 10.61 -22.80
N PRO A 119 2.55 9.76 -22.88
CA PRO A 119 1.19 10.25 -23.15
C PRO A 119 0.65 11.15 -22.02
N ALA A 120 0.87 10.77 -20.76
CA ALA A 120 0.43 11.56 -19.60
C ALA A 120 1.23 12.86 -19.49
N TYR A 121 2.55 12.82 -19.77
CA TYR A 121 3.38 14.02 -19.82
C TYR A 121 2.87 15.04 -20.83
N HIS A 122 2.56 14.60 -22.04
CA HIS A 122 2.01 15.50 -23.08
C HIS A 122 0.65 16.07 -22.69
N SER A 123 -0.21 15.29 -22.03
CA SER A 123 -1.51 15.77 -21.54
C SER A 123 -1.36 16.87 -20.47
N LEU A 124 -0.33 16.76 -19.60
CA LEU A 124 -0.07 17.71 -18.50
C LEU A 124 0.80 18.90 -18.93
N HIS A 125 1.55 18.78 -20.02
CA HIS A 125 2.47 19.83 -20.49
C HIS A 125 1.71 21.14 -20.73
N GLY A 126 2.19 22.23 -20.10
CA GLY A 126 1.55 23.55 -20.15
C GLY A 126 0.29 23.70 -19.29
N LYS A 127 -0.16 22.64 -18.60
CA LYS A 127 -1.32 22.64 -17.70
C LYS A 127 -0.96 22.30 -16.25
N TYR A 128 0.21 21.71 -16.04
CA TYR A 128 0.79 21.46 -14.72
C TYR A 128 2.12 22.24 -14.61
N PRO A 129 2.55 22.70 -13.41
CA PRO A 129 3.81 23.43 -13.25
C PRO A 129 5.00 22.68 -13.84
N ALA A 130 5.74 23.33 -14.74
CA ALA A 130 6.80 22.69 -15.51
C ALA A 130 7.97 22.20 -14.62
N GLU A 131 8.23 22.89 -13.51
CA GLU A 131 9.24 22.52 -12.51
C GLU A 131 8.87 21.27 -11.70
N LEU A 132 7.59 20.88 -11.68
CA LEU A 132 7.06 19.72 -10.97
C LEU A 132 6.71 18.55 -11.89
N LEU A 133 6.91 18.68 -13.20
CA LEU A 133 6.57 17.64 -14.18
C LEU A 133 7.85 17.05 -14.80
N ARG A 134 7.98 15.73 -14.72
CA ARG A 134 9.11 14.95 -15.25
C ARG A 134 8.61 13.79 -16.10
N LEU A 135 9.44 13.33 -17.03
CA LEU A 135 9.22 12.05 -17.68
C LEU A 135 9.55 10.91 -16.71
N ALA A 136 8.66 9.93 -16.64
CA ALA A 136 8.88 8.73 -15.85
C ALA A 136 9.91 7.81 -16.50
N THR A 137 10.73 7.21 -15.66
CA THR A 137 11.54 6.03 -16.01
C THR A 137 10.91 4.78 -15.38
N GLU A 138 11.35 3.60 -15.78
CA GLU A 138 10.83 2.34 -15.21
C GLU A 138 10.98 2.28 -13.68
N ASP A 139 12.04 2.89 -13.13
CA ASP A 139 12.30 2.95 -11.68
C ASP A 139 11.31 3.82 -10.90
N CYS A 140 10.48 4.62 -11.57
CA CYS A 140 9.42 5.38 -10.92
C CYS A 140 8.24 4.49 -10.53
N TYR A 141 8.06 3.37 -11.23
CA TYR A 141 7.00 2.41 -10.92
C TYR A 141 7.48 1.41 -9.86
N GLY A 142 6.59 1.04 -8.96
CA GLY A 142 6.94 0.14 -7.84
C GLY A 142 7.78 0.80 -6.74
N ARG A 143 7.87 2.12 -6.75
CA ARG A 143 8.59 2.91 -5.75
C ARG A 143 7.62 3.51 -4.74
N GLU A 144 7.85 3.25 -3.47
CA GLU A 144 7.24 3.98 -2.37
C GLU A 144 7.97 5.32 -2.21
N PHE A 145 7.31 6.42 -2.59
CA PHE A 145 7.97 7.73 -2.62
C PHE A 145 8.13 8.35 -1.22
N LEU A 146 7.17 8.16 -0.33
CA LEU A 146 7.14 8.75 1.03
C LEU A 146 7.33 10.29 1.02
N ASP A 147 6.97 10.93 -0.07
CA ASP A 147 7.18 12.35 -0.35
C ASP A 147 6.05 12.89 -1.23
N TYR A 148 6.00 14.19 -1.44
CA TYR A 148 5.11 14.83 -2.42
C TYR A 148 5.56 14.52 -3.85
N LYS A 149 5.61 13.23 -4.17
CA LYS A 149 6.02 12.67 -5.47
C LYS A 149 5.12 11.51 -5.82
N MET A 150 4.80 11.37 -7.11
CA MET A 150 4.05 10.23 -7.61
C MET A 150 4.35 9.96 -9.07
N ALA A 151 4.12 8.72 -9.49
CA ALA A 151 4.18 8.34 -10.90
C ALA A 151 2.78 8.41 -11.54
N ILE A 152 2.73 8.56 -12.87
CA ILE A 152 1.53 8.37 -13.68
C ILE A 152 1.83 7.38 -14.79
N LYS A 153 0.95 6.39 -14.94
CA LYS A 153 1.01 5.37 -15.98
C LYS A 153 -0.24 5.41 -16.84
N THR A 154 -0.07 5.60 -18.14
CA THR A 154 -1.13 5.44 -19.13
C THR A 154 -1.24 3.98 -19.55
N VAL A 155 -2.47 3.47 -19.65
CA VAL A 155 -2.78 2.12 -20.10
C VAL A 155 -3.86 2.15 -21.18
N ASN A 156 -3.88 1.13 -22.06
CA ASN A 156 -4.87 1.07 -23.16
C ASN A 156 -6.10 0.24 -22.79
N SER A 157 -6.05 -0.47 -21.67
CA SER A 157 -7.12 -1.35 -21.25
C SER A 157 -7.11 -1.58 -19.73
N PHE A 158 -8.26 -2.03 -19.23
CA PHE A 158 -8.43 -2.51 -17.86
C PHE A 158 -7.42 -3.63 -17.50
N GLN A 159 -7.18 -4.55 -18.43
CA GLN A 159 -6.24 -5.66 -18.24
C GLN A 159 -4.80 -5.17 -18.08
N GLU A 160 -4.41 -4.14 -18.83
CA GLU A 160 -3.10 -3.51 -18.67
C GLU A 160 -2.96 -2.83 -17.30
N ALA A 161 -4.02 -2.19 -16.79
CA ALA A 161 -4.02 -1.63 -15.44
C ALA A 161 -3.81 -2.72 -14.38
N LEU A 162 -4.55 -3.83 -14.46
CA LEU A 162 -4.36 -4.98 -13.57
C LEU A 162 -2.96 -5.58 -13.66
N ALA A 163 -2.40 -5.67 -14.88
CA ALA A 163 -1.04 -6.17 -15.10
C ALA A 163 0.01 -5.24 -14.46
N HIS A 164 -0.19 -3.93 -14.58
CA HIS A 164 0.68 -2.93 -13.94
C HIS A 164 0.64 -3.06 -12.41
N ILE A 165 -0.55 -3.09 -11.81
CA ILE A 165 -0.72 -3.27 -10.37
C ILE A 165 -0.07 -4.58 -9.90
N ARG A 166 -0.26 -5.68 -10.64
CA ARG A 166 0.34 -6.98 -10.31
C ARG A 166 1.87 -6.95 -10.34
N LYS A 167 2.46 -6.20 -11.27
CA LYS A 167 3.92 -6.08 -11.44
C LYS A 167 4.55 -5.18 -10.40
N TYR A 168 3.93 -4.05 -10.08
CA TYR A 168 4.55 -2.97 -9.30
C TYR A 168 3.94 -2.76 -7.92
N GLY A 169 2.74 -3.26 -7.67
CA GLY A 169 2.07 -3.12 -6.38
C GLY A 169 2.72 -3.92 -5.26
N SER A 170 2.66 -3.40 -4.07
CA SER A 170 3.13 -4.05 -2.83
C SER A 170 2.08 -4.97 -2.20
N LYS A 171 0.89 -5.08 -2.80
CA LYS A 171 -0.30 -5.77 -2.25
C LYS A 171 -0.86 -5.09 -1.01
N HIS A 172 -0.60 -3.81 -0.84
CA HIS A 172 -1.06 -3.04 0.32
C HIS A 172 -2.47 -2.51 0.08
N SER A 173 -2.63 -1.47 -0.72
CA SER A 173 -3.90 -0.80 -0.95
C SER A 173 -4.01 -0.34 -2.39
N GLU A 174 -5.10 -0.69 -3.04
CA GLU A 174 -5.35 -0.39 -4.44
C GLU A 174 -6.76 0.20 -4.61
N CYS A 175 -6.91 1.18 -5.48
CA CYS A 175 -8.18 1.85 -5.72
C CYS A 175 -8.53 1.85 -7.21
N ILE A 176 -9.82 1.73 -7.51
CA ILE A 176 -10.39 2.07 -8.82
C ILE A 176 -11.40 3.22 -8.65
N ILE A 177 -11.37 4.17 -9.60
CA ILE A 177 -12.39 5.20 -9.75
C ILE A 177 -13.18 4.88 -11.01
N THR A 178 -14.44 4.47 -10.85
CA THR A 178 -15.32 4.07 -11.95
C THR A 178 -16.80 4.12 -11.54
N ASP A 179 -17.67 4.45 -12.49
CA ASP A 179 -19.13 4.33 -12.34
C ASP A 179 -19.66 2.99 -12.87
N ASP A 180 -18.82 2.21 -13.55
CA ASP A 180 -19.18 0.88 -14.04
C ASP A 180 -19.06 -0.16 -12.92
N LYS A 181 -20.22 -0.63 -12.42
CA LYS A 181 -20.30 -1.61 -11.35
C LYS A 181 -19.62 -2.94 -11.71
N THR A 182 -19.72 -3.37 -12.98
CA THR A 182 -19.11 -4.63 -13.42
C THR A 182 -17.58 -4.53 -13.37
N ARG A 183 -17.02 -3.41 -13.80
CA ARG A 183 -15.57 -3.16 -13.72
C ARG A 183 -15.10 -3.02 -12.27
N ALA A 184 -15.89 -2.36 -11.42
CA ALA A 184 -15.62 -2.25 -9.99
C ALA A 184 -15.56 -3.64 -9.32
N GLU A 185 -16.57 -4.49 -9.55
CA GLU A 185 -16.62 -5.87 -9.04
C GLU A 185 -15.45 -6.71 -9.56
N TRP A 186 -15.13 -6.56 -10.84
CA TRP A 186 -14.01 -7.27 -11.45
C TRP A 186 -12.68 -6.83 -10.86
N PHE A 187 -12.47 -5.52 -10.68
CA PHE A 187 -11.28 -4.99 -10.00
C PHE A 187 -11.13 -5.55 -8.59
N CYS A 188 -12.19 -5.54 -7.78
CA CYS A 188 -12.19 -6.09 -6.42
C CYS A 188 -11.86 -7.59 -6.38
N ARG A 189 -12.22 -8.35 -7.42
CA ARG A 189 -11.95 -9.80 -7.50
C ARG A 189 -10.52 -10.11 -7.95
N GLU A 190 -10.01 -9.36 -8.94
CA GLU A 190 -8.74 -9.66 -9.60
C GLU A 190 -7.53 -9.05 -8.88
N VAL A 191 -7.72 -7.96 -8.15
CA VAL A 191 -6.62 -7.27 -7.48
C VAL A 191 -6.26 -7.99 -6.18
N ASP A 192 -5.04 -8.50 -6.12
CA ASP A 192 -4.47 -9.16 -4.94
C ASP A 192 -3.82 -8.14 -4.01
N ALA A 193 -4.64 -7.40 -3.26
CA ALA A 193 -4.19 -6.45 -2.24
C ALA A 193 -4.89 -6.69 -0.90
N ALA A 194 -4.30 -6.18 0.18
CA ALA A 194 -4.87 -6.26 1.52
C ALA A 194 -6.17 -5.44 1.61
N CYS A 195 -6.20 -4.27 0.96
CA CYS A 195 -7.36 -3.40 0.89
C CYS A 195 -7.60 -2.99 -0.57
N VAL A 196 -8.84 -3.14 -1.02
CA VAL A 196 -9.26 -2.76 -2.38
C VAL A 196 -10.43 -1.79 -2.27
N TYR A 197 -10.31 -0.65 -2.91
CA TYR A 197 -11.25 0.46 -2.83
C TYR A 197 -11.94 0.72 -4.16
N VAL A 198 -13.20 1.08 -4.10
CA VAL A 198 -13.97 1.62 -5.22
C VAL A 198 -14.40 3.03 -4.83
N ASN A 199 -14.02 4.02 -5.63
CA ASN A 199 -14.39 5.42 -5.44
C ASN A 199 -14.07 6.00 -4.04
N ALA A 200 -12.97 5.51 -3.43
CA ALA A 200 -12.50 6.00 -2.14
C ALA A 200 -10.95 5.96 -2.08
N PRO A 201 -10.31 6.93 -1.41
CA PRO A 201 -8.86 7.00 -1.38
C PRO A 201 -8.23 5.88 -0.55
N THR A 202 -7.05 5.41 -0.95
CA THR A 202 -6.25 4.42 -0.23
C THR A 202 -5.87 4.85 1.18
N SER A 203 -5.92 6.16 1.46
CA SER A 203 -5.68 6.76 2.78
C SER A 203 -6.62 6.26 3.89
N PHE A 204 -7.71 5.57 3.55
CA PHE A 204 -8.58 4.90 4.52
C PHE A 204 -8.00 3.59 5.07
N THR A 205 -6.92 3.05 4.52
CA THR A 205 -6.26 1.87 5.11
C THR A 205 -5.55 2.26 6.42
N ASP A 206 -6.31 2.22 7.50
CA ASP A 206 -5.91 2.67 8.82
C ASP A 206 -6.78 1.96 9.87
N GLY A 207 -6.17 1.43 10.93
CA GLY A 207 -6.88 0.67 11.95
C GLY A 207 -7.98 1.47 12.65
N ALA A 208 -7.80 2.77 12.85
CA ALA A 208 -8.84 3.62 13.45
C ALA A 208 -10.02 3.81 12.48
N GLN A 209 -9.74 3.96 11.17
CA GLN A 209 -10.78 4.08 10.15
C GLN A 209 -11.57 2.77 9.97
N PHE A 210 -10.93 1.62 10.21
CA PHE A 210 -11.56 0.30 10.17
C PHE A 210 -12.27 -0.07 11.48
N GLY A 211 -12.28 0.82 12.48
CA GLY A 211 -12.94 0.58 13.75
C GLY A 211 -12.19 -0.34 14.71
N LEU A 212 -10.91 -0.60 14.46
CA LEU A 212 -10.09 -1.48 15.29
C LEU A 212 -9.54 -0.81 16.56
N GLY A 213 -9.74 0.50 16.71
CA GLY A 213 -9.31 1.29 17.88
C GLY A 213 -7.80 1.54 17.96
N ALA A 214 -7.00 0.68 17.39
CA ALA A 214 -5.53 0.78 17.33
C ALA A 214 -5.00 0.14 16.06
N GLU A 215 -3.71 0.33 15.77
CA GLU A 215 -3.03 -0.34 14.67
C GLU A 215 -1.59 -0.68 15.06
N ILE A 216 -1.23 -1.95 14.97
CA ILE A 216 0.15 -2.41 15.14
C ILE A 216 0.89 -2.32 13.82
N GLY A 217 0.20 -2.51 12.71
CA GLY A 217 0.72 -2.41 11.35
C GLY A 217 -0.28 -2.94 10.34
N ILE A 218 0.10 -2.89 9.07
CA ILE A 218 -0.72 -3.37 7.96
C ILE A 218 0.02 -4.52 7.29
N SER A 219 -0.55 -5.72 7.35
CA SER A 219 0.04 -6.91 6.74
C SER A 219 -0.43 -7.07 5.30
N THR A 220 0.51 -7.36 4.41
CA THR A 220 0.22 -7.72 3.01
C THR A 220 0.26 -9.22 2.75
N GLN A 221 0.58 -10.02 3.78
CA GLN A 221 0.67 -11.48 3.71
C GLN A 221 -0.70 -12.15 3.63
N LYS A 222 -0.70 -13.42 3.20
CA LYS A 222 -1.90 -14.28 3.15
C LYS A 222 -1.90 -15.38 4.21
N LEU A 223 -0.83 -15.48 5.00
CA LEU A 223 -0.65 -16.59 5.94
C LEU A 223 -1.43 -16.40 7.24
N HIS A 224 -1.63 -15.17 7.69
CA HIS A 224 -2.31 -14.81 8.95
C HIS A 224 -3.17 -13.58 8.69
N ALA A 225 -3.23 -12.65 9.64
CA ALA A 225 -3.92 -11.37 9.43
C ALA A 225 -3.44 -10.67 8.16
N ARG A 226 -4.36 -10.08 7.41
CA ARG A 226 -4.10 -9.30 6.21
C ARG A 226 -4.83 -7.97 6.30
N GLY A 227 -4.15 -6.87 5.98
CA GLY A 227 -4.66 -5.52 6.20
C GLY A 227 -4.24 -4.95 7.54
N PRO A 228 -4.93 -3.91 8.02
CA PRO A 228 -4.70 -3.36 9.35
C PRO A 228 -4.86 -4.40 10.45
N MET A 229 -3.92 -4.41 11.40
CA MET A 229 -3.90 -5.36 12.52
C MET A 229 -3.97 -4.62 13.84
N ALA A 230 -4.80 -5.11 14.75
CA ALA A 230 -4.93 -4.60 16.10
C ALA A 230 -4.85 -5.73 17.14
N LEU A 231 -5.62 -5.65 18.21
CA LEU A 231 -5.56 -6.61 19.31
C LEU A 231 -6.00 -8.02 18.91
N GLU A 232 -7.02 -8.15 18.08
CA GLU A 232 -7.56 -9.46 17.69
C GLU A 232 -6.54 -10.26 16.88
N GLU A 233 -5.79 -9.61 15.97
CA GLU A 233 -4.84 -10.26 15.08
C GLU A 233 -3.56 -10.72 15.77
N ILE A 234 -3.28 -10.23 16.99
CA ILE A 234 -2.11 -10.65 17.80
C ILE A 234 -2.49 -11.59 18.93
N THR A 235 -3.76 -11.98 19.01
CA THR A 235 -4.27 -12.92 20.00
C THR A 235 -4.74 -14.20 19.35
N THR A 236 -4.88 -15.27 20.13
CA THR A 236 -5.48 -16.52 19.69
C THR A 236 -6.38 -17.06 20.80
N TYR A 237 -7.10 -18.13 20.50
CA TYR A 237 -8.04 -18.76 21.41
C TYR A 237 -7.64 -20.21 21.71
N LYS A 238 -8.13 -20.73 22.82
CA LYS A 238 -8.11 -22.15 23.14
C LYS A 238 -9.51 -22.65 23.44
N TRP A 239 -9.77 -23.88 23.10
CA TRP A 239 -11.00 -24.55 23.46
C TRP A 239 -10.87 -25.12 24.87
N ILE A 240 -11.84 -24.83 25.74
CA ILE A 240 -11.99 -25.46 27.05
C ILE A 240 -13.21 -26.37 26.94
N VAL A 241 -13.01 -27.67 27.15
CA VAL A 241 -14.07 -28.68 27.05
C VAL A 241 -14.18 -29.37 28.41
N GLU A 242 -15.32 -29.18 29.04
CA GLU A 242 -15.66 -29.84 30.31
C GLU A 242 -16.66 -30.95 30.01
N GLY A 243 -16.33 -32.17 30.48
CA GLY A 243 -17.19 -33.33 30.29
C GLY A 243 -17.54 -33.99 31.61
N SER A 244 -18.61 -34.83 31.60
CA SER A 244 -19.09 -35.62 32.71
C SER A 244 -19.00 -37.15 32.44
N GLY A 245 -18.06 -37.57 31.57
CA GLY A 245 -17.83 -38.96 31.23
C GLY A 245 -18.36 -39.39 29.86
N GLN A 246 -18.77 -38.45 29.00
CA GLN A 246 -19.16 -38.74 27.63
C GLN A 246 -18.00 -39.33 26.83
N THR A 247 -18.28 -40.35 26.06
CA THR A 247 -17.33 -40.98 25.09
C THR A 247 -17.79 -40.73 23.66
N ARG A 248 -16.82 -40.62 22.76
CA ARG A 248 -17.11 -40.57 21.33
C ARG A 248 -17.36 -41.98 20.85
N PRO A 249 -18.48 -42.26 20.11
CA PRO A 249 -18.76 -43.57 19.49
C PRO A 249 -17.74 -43.93 18.42
#